data_2c59bbb9678e814b79e1de136ada172d
#
_entry.id   2c59bbb9678e814b79e1de136ada172d
#
_cell.length_a   1.000
_cell.length_b   1.000
_cell.length_c   1.000
_cell.angle_alpha   90.00
_cell.angle_beta   90.00
_cell.angle_gamma   90.00
#
_symmetry.space_group_name_H-M   'P 1'
#
loop_
_entity.id
_entity.type
_entity.pdbx_description
1 polymer ?
#
loop_
_entity_poly.entity_id
_entity_poly.type
_entity_poly.pdbx_seq_one_letter_code
_entity_poly.pdbx_strand_id
1 'polypeptide(L)'
;QELYMYQDDPLGVSYQALNQALYPDHPLGVDILGTEESIKATTYEDLRLAYDTFYHPSNMNLIVVGNFDPQALLAVIEANQARKTFEPPRYHRVEEEVTAPVLPKTQLEREISQPIIELAWRFAPENLSGLELIRQRIIGEVFFELLMGPMSSAYASWYQQQWVDTNFYQSYHLDHKMHHLAIHAQSHHTSDLIAAI
;
A
#
# COMPACT_ATOMS: atom_id res chain seq x y z
N GLN A 1 -10.87 12.57 13.48
CA GLN A 1 -10.63 11.53 14.50
C GLN A 1 -9.74 10.41 13.95
N GLU A 2 -10.08 9.82 12.80
CA GLU A 2 -9.33 8.72 12.20
C GLU A 2 -7.87 9.11 11.89
N LEU A 3 -7.64 10.28 11.29
CA LEU A 3 -6.30 10.79 11.02
C LEU A 3 -5.42 10.84 12.29
N TYR A 4 -5.97 11.31 13.41
CA TYR A 4 -5.21 11.36 14.68
C TYR A 4 -4.91 9.97 15.24
N MET A 5 -5.83 8.99 15.09
CA MET A 5 -5.55 7.60 15.46
C MET A 5 -4.35 7.03 14.70
N TYR A 6 -4.27 7.30 13.39
CA TYR A 6 -3.13 6.84 12.58
C TYR A 6 -1.83 7.59 12.91
N GLN A 7 -1.91 8.86 13.28
CA GLN A 7 -0.74 9.61 13.73
C GLN A 7 -0.17 9.12 15.07
N ASP A 8 -1.01 8.49 15.90
CA ASP A 8 -0.62 7.87 17.16
C ASP A 8 -0.09 6.43 16.99
N ASP A 9 -0.13 5.87 15.76
CA ASP A 9 0.45 4.57 15.42
C ASP A 9 1.87 4.73 14.84
N PRO A 10 2.95 4.44 15.60
CA PRO A 10 4.30 4.59 15.11
C PRO A 10 4.63 3.72 13.89
N LEU A 11 4.00 2.53 13.77
CA LEU A 11 4.21 1.61 12.65
C LEU A 11 3.58 2.18 11.38
N GLY A 12 2.33 2.66 11.46
CA GLY A 12 1.64 3.31 10.36
C GLY A 12 2.39 4.55 9.87
N VAL A 13 2.88 5.37 10.78
CA VAL A 13 3.69 6.57 10.46
C VAL A 13 5.00 6.20 9.79
N SER A 14 5.71 5.15 10.26
CA SER A 14 6.97 4.72 9.65
C SER A 14 6.75 4.16 8.24
N TYR A 15 5.70 3.36 8.04
CA TYR A 15 5.33 2.83 6.74
C TYR A 15 4.95 3.93 5.74
N GLN A 16 4.20 4.95 6.18
CA GLN A 16 3.86 6.09 5.33
C GLN A 16 5.12 6.90 4.94
N ALA A 17 6.03 7.11 5.88
CA ALA A 17 7.31 7.77 5.59
C ALA A 17 8.16 6.97 4.59
N LEU A 18 8.14 5.62 4.68
CA LEU A 18 8.80 4.75 3.72
C LEU A 18 8.20 4.93 2.32
N ASN A 19 6.87 4.89 2.19
CA ASN A 19 6.21 5.08 0.89
C ASN A 19 6.53 6.45 0.28
N GLN A 20 6.53 7.49 1.08
CA GLN A 20 6.91 8.84 0.63
C GLN A 20 8.38 8.90 0.18
N ALA A 21 9.27 8.18 0.85
CA ALA A 21 10.68 8.10 0.47
C ALA A 21 10.89 7.29 -0.82
N LEU A 22 10.12 6.22 -1.01
CA LEU A 22 10.18 5.39 -2.21
C LEU A 22 9.58 6.07 -3.45
N TYR A 23 8.50 6.83 -3.26
CA TYR A 23 7.69 7.42 -4.33
C TYR A 23 7.48 8.93 -4.11
N PRO A 24 8.56 9.74 -3.96
CA PRO A 24 8.42 11.17 -3.81
C PRO A 24 7.76 11.76 -5.06
N ASP A 25 6.92 12.76 -4.87
CA ASP A 25 6.18 13.46 -5.94
C ASP A 25 5.26 12.55 -6.81
N HIS A 26 4.87 11.39 -6.28
CA HIS A 26 3.97 10.46 -6.96
C HIS A 26 2.79 10.09 -6.03
N PRO A 27 1.56 9.85 -6.56
CA PRO A 27 0.41 9.46 -5.73
C PRO A 27 0.62 8.26 -4.82
N LEU A 28 1.51 7.32 -5.18
CA LEU A 28 1.88 6.17 -4.34
C LEU A 28 2.56 6.57 -3.02
N GLY A 29 3.20 7.74 -2.97
CA GLY A 29 3.82 8.29 -1.75
C GLY A 29 2.88 9.14 -0.91
N VAL A 30 1.67 9.42 -1.39
CA VAL A 30 0.68 10.24 -0.68
C VAL A 30 -0.17 9.36 0.23
N ASP A 31 -0.35 9.80 1.47
CA ASP A 31 -1.28 9.13 2.39
C ASP A 31 -2.73 9.28 1.88
N ILE A 32 -3.45 8.16 1.80
CA ILE A 32 -4.85 8.14 1.37
C ILE A 32 -5.79 8.89 2.32
N LEU A 33 -5.40 9.05 3.58
CA LEU A 33 -6.13 9.86 4.56
C LEU A 33 -5.94 11.36 4.33
N GLY A 34 -4.92 11.73 3.56
CA GLY A 34 -4.54 13.12 3.37
C GLY A 34 -3.89 13.73 4.61
N THR A 35 -3.92 15.05 4.67
CA THR A 35 -3.44 15.84 5.81
C THR A 35 -4.59 16.59 6.48
N GLU A 36 -4.37 17.10 7.69
CA GLU A 36 -5.36 17.94 8.37
C GLU A 36 -5.76 19.15 7.52
N GLU A 37 -4.79 19.75 6.81
CA GLU A 37 -5.01 20.87 5.91
C GLU A 37 -5.86 20.46 4.70
N SER A 38 -5.55 19.32 4.06
CA SER A 38 -6.31 18.85 2.89
C SER A 38 -7.73 18.47 3.26
N ILE A 39 -7.92 17.82 4.43
CA ILE A 39 -9.26 17.47 4.94
C ILE A 39 -10.09 18.71 5.22
N LYS A 40 -9.49 19.73 5.87
CA LYS A 40 -10.18 21.00 6.17
C LYS A 40 -10.48 21.83 4.93
N ALA A 41 -9.65 21.71 3.90
CA ALA A 41 -9.82 22.41 2.63
C ALA A 41 -10.86 21.75 1.72
N THR A 42 -11.18 20.47 1.92
CA THR A 42 -12.14 19.74 1.10
C THR A 42 -13.54 20.30 1.27
N THR A 43 -14.14 20.72 0.17
CA THR A 43 -15.48 21.32 0.12
C THR A 43 -16.56 20.29 -0.23
N TYR A 44 -17.82 20.66 -0.07
CA TYR A 44 -18.93 19.85 -0.57
C TYR A 44 -18.86 19.66 -2.09
N GLU A 45 -18.47 20.71 -2.80
CA GLU A 45 -18.30 20.73 -4.27
C GLU A 45 -17.25 19.72 -4.71
N ASP A 46 -16.11 19.62 -4.00
CA ASP A 46 -15.05 18.64 -4.27
C ASP A 46 -15.56 17.21 -4.08
N LEU A 47 -16.25 16.94 -2.96
CA LEU A 47 -16.86 15.64 -2.70
C LEU A 47 -17.90 15.27 -3.74
N ARG A 48 -18.73 16.23 -4.14
CA ARG A 48 -19.75 16.03 -5.15
C ARG A 48 -19.13 15.76 -6.52
N LEU A 49 -18.08 16.49 -6.88
CA LEU A 49 -17.33 16.26 -8.12
C LEU A 49 -16.71 14.89 -8.15
N ALA A 50 -16.05 14.47 -7.06
CA ALA A 50 -15.45 13.14 -6.94
C ALA A 50 -16.52 12.04 -7.06
N TYR A 51 -17.66 12.19 -6.39
CA TYR A 51 -18.77 11.27 -6.47
C TYR A 51 -19.31 11.16 -7.89
N ASP A 52 -19.67 12.26 -8.52
CA ASP A 52 -20.26 12.29 -9.87
C ASP A 52 -19.25 11.79 -10.94
N THR A 53 -17.94 11.92 -10.66
CA THR A 53 -16.88 11.46 -11.57
C THR A 53 -16.65 9.95 -11.45
N PHE A 54 -16.49 9.42 -10.24
CA PHE A 54 -15.97 8.06 -10.03
C PHE A 54 -17.03 7.03 -9.70
N TYR A 55 -18.17 7.42 -9.11
CA TYR A 55 -19.28 6.52 -8.75
C TYR A 55 -20.24 6.31 -9.93
N HIS A 56 -19.70 5.82 -11.02
CA HIS A 56 -20.43 5.53 -12.24
C HIS A 56 -20.44 4.01 -12.51
N PRO A 57 -21.55 3.43 -13.00
CA PRO A 57 -21.65 1.97 -13.23
C PRO A 57 -20.53 1.39 -14.09
N SER A 58 -20.00 2.15 -15.05
CA SER A 58 -18.87 1.71 -15.88
C SER A 58 -17.55 1.61 -15.14
N ASN A 59 -17.46 2.17 -13.91
CA ASN A 59 -16.27 2.17 -13.05
C ASN A 59 -16.47 1.34 -11.77
N MET A 60 -17.59 0.61 -11.66
CA MET A 60 -17.94 -0.13 -10.43
C MET A 60 -18.24 -1.58 -10.74
N ASN A 61 -17.89 -2.46 -9.82
CA ASN A 61 -18.29 -3.86 -9.81
C ASN A 61 -19.07 -4.15 -8.54
N LEU A 62 -20.21 -4.80 -8.67
CA LEU A 62 -21.00 -5.29 -7.54
C LEU A 62 -20.72 -6.78 -7.32
N ILE A 63 -20.16 -7.12 -6.18
CA ILE A 63 -19.93 -8.50 -5.76
C ILE A 63 -20.79 -8.78 -4.54
N VAL A 64 -21.61 -9.83 -4.62
CA VAL A 64 -22.47 -10.25 -3.52
C VAL A 64 -22.16 -11.69 -3.15
N VAL A 65 -21.89 -11.93 -1.88
CA VAL A 65 -21.59 -13.25 -1.32
C VAL A 65 -22.55 -13.53 -0.16
N GLY A 66 -23.22 -14.68 -0.17
CA GLY A 66 -24.15 -15.08 0.89
C GLY A 66 -25.07 -16.20 0.47
N ASN A 67 -26.03 -16.51 1.33
CA ASN A 67 -27.09 -17.50 1.05
C ASN A 67 -28.32 -16.79 0.47
N PHE A 68 -28.43 -16.72 -0.84
CA PHE A 68 -29.56 -16.10 -1.56
C PHE A 68 -29.81 -16.81 -2.88
N ASP A 69 -31.00 -16.58 -3.48
CA ASP A 69 -31.31 -16.97 -4.85
C ASP A 69 -30.65 -15.95 -5.82
N PRO A 70 -29.68 -16.36 -6.66
CA PRO A 70 -28.99 -15.46 -7.56
C PRO A 70 -29.91 -14.80 -8.58
N GLN A 71 -30.94 -15.51 -9.07
CA GLN A 71 -31.87 -15.00 -10.07
C GLN A 71 -32.81 -13.95 -9.47
N ALA A 72 -33.31 -14.20 -8.28
CA ALA A 72 -34.16 -13.25 -7.57
C ALA A 72 -33.36 -11.96 -7.23
N LEU A 73 -32.13 -12.11 -6.78
CA LEU A 73 -31.26 -10.96 -6.48
C LEU A 73 -30.94 -10.16 -7.76
N LEU A 74 -30.56 -10.83 -8.85
CA LEU A 74 -30.26 -10.19 -10.11
C LEU A 74 -31.45 -9.36 -10.61
N ALA A 75 -32.69 -9.92 -10.55
CA ALA A 75 -33.89 -9.21 -10.94
C ALA A 75 -34.10 -7.91 -10.10
N VAL A 76 -33.83 -7.95 -8.80
CA VAL A 76 -33.90 -6.76 -7.93
C VAL A 76 -32.87 -5.72 -8.32
N ILE A 77 -31.62 -6.14 -8.59
CA ILE A 77 -30.52 -5.26 -9.01
C ILE A 77 -30.87 -4.59 -10.34
N GLU A 78 -31.29 -5.37 -11.34
CA GLU A 78 -31.65 -4.84 -12.65
C GLU A 78 -32.84 -3.86 -12.57
N ALA A 79 -33.89 -4.20 -11.82
CA ALA A 79 -35.02 -3.32 -11.61
C ALA A 79 -34.63 -2.00 -10.89
N ASN A 80 -33.66 -2.06 -9.96
CA ASN A 80 -33.14 -0.88 -9.31
C ASN A 80 -32.33 -0.01 -10.29
N GLN A 81 -31.43 -0.62 -11.07
CA GLN A 81 -30.56 0.10 -12.01
C GLN A 81 -31.33 0.70 -13.18
N ALA A 82 -32.37 0.00 -13.68
CA ALA A 82 -33.23 0.49 -14.76
C ALA A 82 -33.96 1.82 -14.44
N ARG A 83 -34.05 2.19 -13.16
CA ARG A 83 -34.67 3.46 -12.73
C ARG A 83 -33.71 4.64 -12.70
N LYS A 84 -32.42 4.40 -12.92
CA LYS A 84 -31.37 5.41 -12.83
C LYS A 84 -30.95 5.84 -14.21
N THR A 85 -30.66 7.12 -14.35
CA THR A 85 -30.07 7.70 -15.56
C THR A 85 -28.66 8.14 -15.22
N PHE A 86 -27.71 7.74 -16.05
CA PHE A 86 -26.29 8.09 -15.85
C PHE A 86 -25.84 8.92 -17.04
N GLU A 87 -25.13 10.03 -16.74
CA GLU A 87 -24.39 10.76 -17.74
C GLU A 87 -23.18 9.92 -18.20
N PRO A 88 -22.66 10.12 -19.42
CA PRO A 88 -21.41 9.48 -19.82
C PRO A 88 -20.28 9.76 -18.84
N PRO A 89 -19.40 8.80 -18.55
CA PRO A 89 -18.30 9.02 -17.63
C PRO A 89 -17.34 10.11 -18.16
N ARG A 90 -16.91 11.01 -17.26
CA ARG A 90 -16.10 12.19 -17.60
C ARG A 90 -14.65 12.08 -17.11
N TYR A 91 -14.22 10.90 -16.71
CA TYR A 91 -12.86 10.71 -16.21
C TYR A 91 -11.94 10.16 -17.30
N HIS A 92 -10.70 10.60 -17.25
CA HIS A 92 -9.59 9.99 -17.96
C HIS A 92 -8.60 9.43 -16.93
N ARG A 93 -8.23 8.17 -17.07
CA ARG A 93 -7.17 7.61 -16.24
C ARG A 93 -5.84 8.12 -16.80
N VAL A 94 -5.19 8.97 -16.04
CA VAL A 94 -3.81 9.39 -16.33
C VAL A 94 -2.89 8.39 -15.65
N GLU A 95 -1.96 7.84 -16.42
CA GLU A 95 -0.89 7.00 -15.89
C GLU A 95 0.34 7.89 -15.66
N GLU A 96 0.64 8.13 -14.39
CA GLU A 96 1.86 8.84 -14.01
C GLU A 96 3.01 7.85 -13.92
N GLU A 97 4.17 8.23 -14.45
CA GLU A 97 5.39 7.45 -14.34
C GLU A 97 6.14 7.80 -13.05
N VAL A 98 6.69 6.80 -12.39
CA VAL A 98 7.56 6.98 -11.22
C VAL A 98 8.95 7.39 -11.70
N THR A 99 9.20 8.68 -11.80
CA THR A 99 10.47 9.23 -12.33
C THR A 99 11.40 9.78 -11.25
N ALA A 100 10.85 10.27 -10.14
CA ALA A 100 11.66 10.84 -9.07
C ALA A 100 12.57 9.80 -8.41
N PRO A 101 13.84 10.13 -8.07
CA PRO A 101 14.72 9.23 -7.33
C PRO A 101 14.18 8.99 -5.91
N VAL A 102 14.51 7.84 -5.32
CA VAL A 102 14.20 7.55 -3.92
C VAL A 102 14.93 8.52 -3.00
N LEU A 103 14.31 8.88 -1.89
CA LEU A 103 15.00 9.60 -0.81
C LEU A 103 15.89 8.60 -0.03
N PRO A 104 17.18 8.85 0.08
CA PRO A 104 18.12 7.84 0.61
C PRO A 104 17.97 7.59 2.10
N LYS A 105 17.39 8.52 2.82
CA LYS A 105 17.18 8.41 4.27
C LYS A 105 16.11 9.38 4.76
N THR A 106 15.21 8.86 5.58
CA THR A 106 14.28 9.66 6.39
C THR A 106 14.43 9.27 7.85
N GLN A 107 14.29 10.22 8.75
CA GLN A 107 14.34 9.98 10.19
C GLN A 107 13.19 10.72 10.86
N LEU A 108 12.46 10.00 11.70
CA LEU A 108 11.35 10.52 12.49
C LEU A 108 11.68 10.33 13.97
N GLU A 109 11.33 11.31 14.80
CA GLU A 109 11.47 11.25 16.26
C GLU A 109 10.10 11.04 16.87
N ARG A 110 9.95 9.98 17.65
CA ARG A 110 8.71 9.58 18.35
C ARG A 110 9.05 8.99 19.73
N GLU A 111 8.12 9.12 20.67
CA GLU A 111 8.19 8.42 21.95
C GLU A 111 7.79 6.96 21.76
N ILE A 112 8.77 6.09 21.57
CA ILE A 112 8.60 4.65 21.34
C ILE A 112 9.55 3.87 22.22
N SER A 113 9.16 2.64 22.59
CA SER A 113 9.95 1.76 23.45
C SER A 113 11.20 1.21 22.76
N GLN A 114 11.16 1.07 21.44
CA GLN A 114 12.22 0.47 20.64
C GLN A 114 12.27 1.14 19.25
N PRO A 115 13.45 1.40 18.70
CA PRO A 115 13.60 1.96 17.37
C PRO A 115 12.92 1.10 16.31
N ILE A 116 12.18 1.74 15.39
CA ILE A 116 11.59 1.12 14.21
C ILE A 116 12.54 1.38 13.04
N ILE A 117 12.79 0.34 12.25
CA ILE A 117 13.64 0.36 11.06
C ILE A 117 12.77 -0.03 9.89
N GLU A 118 12.78 0.81 8.86
CA GLU A 118 12.24 0.52 7.54
C GLU A 118 13.39 0.58 6.53
N LEU A 119 13.66 -0.52 5.85
CA LEU A 119 14.60 -0.58 4.74
C LEU A 119 13.84 -0.93 3.47
N ALA A 120 14.14 -0.24 2.37
CA ALA A 120 13.51 -0.60 1.12
C ALA A 120 14.41 -0.38 -0.09
N TRP A 121 14.15 -1.19 -1.12
CA TRP A 121 14.78 -1.09 -2.44
C TRP A 121 13.68 -0.98 -3.48
N ARG A 122 13.66 0.13 -4.20
CA ARG A 122 12.81 0.29 -5.37
C ARG A 122 13.53 -0.23 -6.60
N PHE A 123 12.89 -1.15 -7.31
CA PHE A 123 13.36 -1.69 -8.57
C PHE A 123 12.77 -0.93 -9.76
N ALA A 124 13.33 -1.14 -10.94
CA ALA A 124 12.74 -0.62 -12.15
C ALA A 124 11.34 -1.23 -12.38
N PRO A 125 10.36 -0.45 -12.86
CA PRO A 125 9.06 -0.99 -13.21
C PRO A 125 9.18 -2.00 -14.33
N GLU A 126 8.40 -3.07 -14.27
CA GLU A 126 8.32 -4.09 -15.28
C GLU A 126 7.02 -3.96 -16.08
N ASN A 127 7.09 -4.05 -17.40
CA ASN A 127 5.91 -4.02 -18.27
C ASN A 127 5.22 -5.40 -18.33
N LEU A 128 4.84 -5.92 -17.16
CA LEU A 128 4.16 -7.19 -17.03
C LEU A 128 2.66 -6.98 -16.82
N SER A 129 1.86 -7.92 -17.28
CA SER A 129 0.41 -7.87 -17.10
C SER A 129 -0.19 -9.27 -16.95
N GLY A 130 -1.42 -9.32 -16.42
CA GLY A 130 -2.17 -10.57 -16.30
C GLY A 130 -1.44 -11.65 -15.51
N LEU A 131 -1.41 -12.87 -16.04
CA LEU A 131 -0.82 -14.02 -15.37
C LEU A 131 0.69 -13.92 -15.19
N GLU A 132 1.40 -13.25 -16.10
CA GLU A 132 2.86 -13.10 -15.98
C GLU A 132 3.22 -12.17 -14.81
N LEU A 133 2.49 -11.08 -14.64
CA LEU A 133 2.65 -10.20 -13.47
C LEU A 133 2.42 -10.96 -12.15
N ILE A 134 1.33 -11.75 -12.08
CA ILE A 134 1.01 -12.55 -10.89
C ILE A 134 2.13 -13.57 -10.63
N ARG A 135 2.59 -14.26 -11.67
CA ARG A 135 3.67 -15.25 -11.56
C ARG A 135 4.97 -14.63 -11.03
N GLN A 136 5.40 -13.51 -11.58
CA GLN A 136 6.63 -12.84 -11.15
C GLN A 136 6.50 -12.32 -9.72
N ARG A 137 5.33 -11.77 -9.34
CA ARG A 137 5.07 -11.37 -7.96
C ARG A 137 5.21 -12.54 -7.00
N ILE A 138 4.56 -13.67 -7.28
CA ILE A 138 4.64 -14.86 -6.41
C ILE A 138 6.08 -15.39 -6.33
N ILE A 139 6.81 -15.40 -7.43
CA ILE A 139 8.23 -15.82 -7.44
C ILE A 139 9.05 -14.89 -6.52
N GLY A 140 8.86 -13.59 -6.62
CA GLY A 140 9.54 -12.62 -5.77
C GLY A 140 9.18 -12.77 -4.29
N GLU A 141 7.90 -12.90 -3.97
CA GLU A 141 7.43 -13.14 -2.61
C GLU A 141 8.06 -14.40 -2.01
N VAL A 142 8.03 -15.53 -2.73
CA VAL A 142 8.63 -16.79 -2.28
C VAL A 142 10.15 -16.67 -2.17
N PHE A 143 10.81 -16.00 -3.11
CA PHE A 143 12.26 -15.81 -3.09
C PHE A 143 12.70 -15.05 -1.82
N PHE A 144 12.08 -13.92 -1.52
CA PHE A 144 12.44 -13.12 -0.35
C PHE A 144 12.03 -13.78 0.95
N GLU A 145 10.92 -14.54 0.96
CA GLU A 145 10.52 -15.34 2.11
C GLU A 145 11.56 -16.44 2.44
N LEU A 146 12.09 -17.11 1.44
CA LEU A 146 13.15 -18.10 1.61
C LEU A 146 14.48 -17.47 2.03
N LEU A 147 14.76 -16.25 1.56
CA LEU A 147 16.02 -15.56 1.83
C LEU A 147 16.09 -15.02 3.26
N MET A 148 15.03 -14.39 3.75
CA MET A 148 15.03 -13.65 5.01
C MET A 148 13.74 -13.81 5.85
N GLY A 149 12.78 -14.61 5.41
CA GLY A 149 11.59 -14.92 6.18
C GLY A 149 11.89 -15.79 7.43
N PRO A 150 10.89 -16.03 8.29
CA PRO A 150 11.07 -16.70 9.59
C PRO A 150 11.71 -18.09 9.55
N MET A 151 11.67 -18.75 8.39
CA MET A 151 12.28 -20.10 8.20
C MET A 151 13.71 -20.03 7.64
N SER A 152 14.23 -18.85 7.35
CA SER A 152 15.56 -18.67 6.78
C SER A 152 16.67 -18.76 7.84
N SER A 153 17.87 -19.13 7.40
CA SER A 153 19.05 -19.09 8.26
C SER A 153 19.46 -17.69 8.66
N ALA A 154 19.18 -16.69 7.80
CA ALA A 154 19.43 -15.29 8.09
C ALA A 154 18.58 -14.82 9.27
N TYR A 155 17.27 -14.99 9.19
CA TYR A 155 16.36 -14.66 10.28
C TYR A 155 16.73 -15.40 11.58
N ALA A 156 16.98 -16.71 11.51
CA ALA A 156 17.37 -17.50 12.68
C ALA A 156 18.63 -16.94 13.36
N SER A 157 19.62 -16.53 12.58
CA SER A 157 20.83 -15.88 13.09
C SER A 157 20.54 -14.53 13.76
N TRP A 158 19.76 -13.67 13.11
CA TRP A 158 19.40 -12.36 13.66
C TRP A 158 18.55 -12.48 14.93
N TYR A 159 17.64 -13.44 14.96
CA TYR A 159 16.80 -13.73 16.13
C TYR A 159 17.62 -14.23 17.32
N GLN A 160 18.58 -15.13 17.10
CA GLN A 160 19.49 -15.64 18.14
C GLN A 160 20.38 -14.53 18.72
N GLN A 161 20.76 -13.55 17.91
CA GLN A 161 21.51 -12.38 18.32
C GLN A 161 20.64 -11.28 18.95
N GLN A 162 19.33 -11.48 19.02
CA GLN A 162 18.35 -10.50 19.49
C GLN A 162 18.34 -9.20 18.67
N TRP A 163 18.74 -9.27 17.41
CA TRP A 163 18.67 -8.15 16.47
C TRP A 163 17.27 -7.95 15.91
N VAL A 164 16.48 -8.99 15.84
CA VAL A 164 15.07 -8.97 15.43
C VAL A 164 14.21 -9.76 16.40
N ASP A 165 12.94 -9.49 16.41
CA ASP A 165 11.92 -10.22 17.14
C ASP A 165 10.84 -10.78 16.18
N THR A 166 9.71 -11.20 16.72
CA THR A 166 8.59 -11.76 15.95
C THR A 166 7.84 -10.71 15.13
N ASN A 167 8.13 -9.42 15.29
CA ASN A 167 7.55 -8.34 14.50
C ASN A 167 8.35 -8.05 13.20
N PHE A 168 9.51 -8.72 13.05
CA PHE A 168 10.25 -8.63 11.78
C PHE A 168 9.42 -9.22 10.65
N TYR A 169 9.28 -8.48 9.57
CA TYR A 169 8.73 -9.00 8.33
C TYR A 169 9.38 -8.33 7.11
N GLN A 170 9.30 -9.00 6.00
CA GLN A 170 9.63 -8.48 4.70
C GLN A 170 8.38 -8.49 3.81
N SER A 171 8.29 -7.56 2.88
CA SER A 171 7.23 -7.51 1.88
C SER A 171 7.78 -7.16 0.51
N TYR A 172 7.44 -7.98 -0.47
CA TYR A 172 7.77 -7.72 -1.87
C TYR A 172 6.52 -7.30 -2.61
N HIS A 173 6.59 -6.12 -3.22
CA HIS A 173 5.50 -5.54 -3.97
C HIS A 173 5.85 -5.44 -5.44
N LEU A 174 5.07 -6.08 -6.29
CA LEU A 174 5.16 -5.98 -7.73
C LEU A 174 3.76 -5.84 -8.32
N ASP A 175 3.49 -4.68 -8.89
CA ASP A 175 2.32 -4.40 -9.71
C ASP A 175 2.69 -3.48 -10.89
N HIS A 176 1.71 -2.92 -11.58
CA HIS A 176 1.96 -2.08 -12.76
C HIS A 176 2.77 -0.80 -12.46
N LYS A 177 2.83 -0.35 -11.22
CA LYS A 177 3.47 0.91 -10.81
C LYS A 177 4.46 0.72 -9.65
N MET A 178 4.17 -0.20 -8.75
CA MET A 178 5.01 -0.48 -7.59
C MET A 178 5.91 -1.67 -7.86
N HIS A 179 7.20 -1.49 -7.68
CA HIS A 179 8.15 -2.58 -7.68
C HIS A 179 9.21 -2.30 -6.60
N HIS A 180 9.02 -2.87 -5.43
CA HIS A 180 9.93 -2.68 -4.32
C HIS A 180 9.92 -3.85 -3.35
N LEU A 181 11.03 -4.03 -2.65
CA LEU A 181 11.17 -4.81 -1.43
C LEU A 181 11.17 -3.85 -0.26
N ALA A 182 10.41 -4.15 0.79
CA ALA A 182 10.49 -3.46 2.07
C ALA A 182 10.78 -4.46 3.19
N ILE A 183 11.54 -4.04 4.19
CA ILE A 183 11.86 -4.79 5.41
C ILE A 183 11.50 -3.93 6.59
N HIS A 184 10.73 -4.49 7.49
CA HIS A 184 10.35 -3.89 8.75
C HIS A 184 11.01 -4.62 9.91
N ALA A 185 11.59 -3.88 10.85
CA ALA A 185 12.11 -4.42 12.10
C ALA A 185 11.96 -3.44 13.26
N GLN A 186 11.85 -3.97 14.47
CA GLN A 186 12.04 -3.23 15.71
C GLN A 186 13.30 -3.74 16.36
N SER A 187 14.27 -2.85 16.61
CA SER A 187 15.59 -3.28 17.09
C SER A 187 16.35 -2.17 17.79
N HIS A 188 17.00 -2.50 18.92
CA HIS A 188 18.03 -1.67 19.52
C HIS A 188 19.38 -1.83 18.80
N HIS A 189 19.56 -2.86 17.97
CA HIS A 189 20.75 -3.18 17.20
C HIS A 189 20.65 -2.70 15.75
N THR A 190 20.16 -1.45 15.55
CA THR A 190 19.86 -0.90 14.22
C THR A 190 21.04 -0.98 13.25
N SER A 191 22.25 -0.60 13.71
CA SER A 191 23.44 -0.58 12.86
C SER A 191 23.90 -1.98 12.46
N ASP A 192 23.83 -2.93 13.37
CA ASP A 192 24.25 -4.31 13.12
C ASP A 192 23.30 -4.99 12.15
N LEU A 193 21.99 -4.79 12.36
CA LEU A 193 20.96 -5.34 11.48
C LEU A 193 21.05 -4.75 10.06
N ILE A 194 21.18 -3.42 9.93
CA ILE A 194 21.34 -2.77 8.62
C ILE A 194 22.59 -3.27 7.88
N ALA A 195 23.67 -3.55 8.61
CA ALA A 195 24.89 -4.07 8.00
C ALA A 195 24.80 -5.55 7.60
N ALA A 196 23.87 -6.31 8.19
CA ALA A 196 23.69 -7.73 7.94
C ALA A 196 22.68 -8.03 6.81
N ILE A 197 21.79 -7.08 6.49
CA ILE A 197 20.82 -7.14 5.40
C ILE A 197 21.46 -6.65 4.10
#